data_5e6b4779f22f59cd0178ad0fbc24c9be
#
_entry.id   5e6b4779f22f59cd0178ad0fbc24c9be
#
_cell.length_a   1.000
_cell.length_b   1.000
_cell.length_c   1.000
_cell.angle_alpha   90.00
_cell.angle_beta   90.00
_cell.angle_gamma   90.00
#
_symmetry.space_group_name_H-M   'P 1'
#
loop_
_entity.id
_entity.type
_entity.pdbx_description
1 polymer ?
#
loop_
_entity_poly.entity_id
_entity_poly.type
_entity_poly.pdbx_seq_one_letter_code
_entity_poly.pdbx_strand_id
1 'polypeptide(L)'
;EFSMKTLVCISPAALENWKEFARRVLTAKNPYTGMTMAEDPALYALNLVNENTLITEWDSVRTSRAAAEIIRKRFREYLKQPGTPQPDDNVRENGLFIEFLQQLQADCIAEQMRFLRNELKLKALITDLNHQHQFTLAGLRSKLDLVDNHQYWDHPSFPMKRWNYPFCFRNQSAISLEAASPRLLMPTRIFGKPFTVTEFNFCVPNTYRVECPTVFGGYAALQDWDGLYRFAWSHGKPGMRNVNRVLS
;
A
#
# COMPACT_ATOMS: atom_id res chain seq x y z
N GLU A 1 15.08 -3.94 11.60
CA GLU A 1 13.80 -4.11 12.28
C GLU A 1 12.77 -4.53 11.26
N PHE A 2 12.17 -5.70 11.45
CA PHE A 2 11.31 -6.33 10.46
C PHE A 2 9.92 -5.70 10.49
N SER A 3 9.42 -5.23 9.36
CA SER A 3 8.08 -4.65 9.30
C SER A 3 6.98 -5.72 9.40
N MET A 4 5.97 -5.51 10.25
CA MET A 4 4.74 -6.32 10.27
C MET A 4 4.08 -6.40 8.89
N LYS A 5 4.27 -5.40 8.05
CA LYS A 5 3.73 -5.34 6.69
C LYS A 5 4.12 -6.56 5.85
N THR A 6 5.36 -7.02 5.98
CA THR A 6 5.86 -8.18 5.23
C THR A 6 5.69 -9.49 5.99
N LEU A 7 5.80 -9.45 7.32
CA LEU A 7 5.64 -10.64 8.16
C LEU A 7 4.26 -11.28 8.04
N VAL A 8 3.22 -10.50 7.86
CA VAL A 8 1.84 -10.99 7.75
C VAL A 8 1.67 -12.01 6.62
N CYS A 9 2.41 -11.87 5.52
CA CYS A 9 2.34 -12.78 4.38
C CYS A 9 3.23 -14.02 4.52
N ILE A 10 4.21 -14.02 5.43
CA ILE A 10 5.20 -15.10 5.51
C ILE A 10 5.19 -15.88 6.83
N SER A 11 4.55 -15.34 7.86
CA SER A 11 4.49 -15.93 9.20
C SER A 11 3.05 -16.19 9.64
N PRO A 12 2.64 -17.44 9.91
CA PRO A 12 1.31 -17.73 10.46
C PRO A 12 1.02 -16.97 11.75
N ALA A 13 2.01 -16.85 12.65
CA ALA A 13 1.84 -16.11 13.90
C ALA A 13 1.58 -14.61 13.67
N ALA A 14 2.23 -14.01 12.65
CA ALA A 14 1.98 -12.63 12.30
C ALA A 14 0.60 -12.44 11.67
N LEU A 15 0.14 -13.38 10.86
CA LEU A 15 -1.22 -13.37 10.31
C LEU A 15 -2.28 -13.50 11.41
N GLU A 16 -2.10 -14.40 12.38
CA GLU A 16 -3.01 -14.52 13.52
C GLU A 16 -3.01 -13.25 14.39
N ASN A 17 -1.87 -12.63 14.60
CA ASN A 17 -1.78 -11.33 15.28
C ASN A 17 -2.54 -10.24 14.52
N TRP A 18 -2.43 -10.20 13.18
CA TRP A 18 -3.20 -9.28 12.33
C TRP A 18 -4.71 -9.53 12.46
N LYS A 19 -5.14 -10.81 12.45
CA LYS A 19 -6.56 -11.17 12.62
C LYS A 19 -7.09 -10.73 13.99
N GLU A 20 -6.31 -10.92 15.04
CA GLU A 20 -6.70 -10.49 16.39
C GLU A 20 -6.79 -8.96 16.49
N PHE A 21 -5.84 -8.23 15.89
CA PHE A 21 -5.92 -6.78 15.80
C PHE A 21 -7.18 -6.33 15.04
N ALA A 22 -7.42 -6.90 13.86
CA ALA A 22 -8.60 -6.59 13.06
C ALA A 22 -9.91 -6.90 13.82
N ARG A 23 -9.97 -8.03 14.51
CA ARG A 23 -11.12 -8.39 15.35
C ARG A 23 -11.38 -7.32 16.41
N ARG A 24 -10.38 -6.96 17.20
CA ARG A 24 -10.52 -5.95 18.26
C ARG A 24 -11.01 -4.62 17.74
N VAL A 25 -10.46 -4.15 16.64
CA VAL A 25 -10.83 -2.86 16.05
C VAL A 25 -12.23 -2.90 15.47
N LEU A 26 -12.53 -3.91 14.64
CA LEU A 26 -13.77 -3.97 13.88
C LEU A 26 -14.99 -4.38 14.69
N THR A 27 -14.79 -5.07 15.82
CA THR A 27 -15.90 -5.48 16.73
C THR A 27 -16.06 -4.57 17.95
N ALA A 28 -15.18 -3.57 18.11
CA ALA A 28 -15.34 -2.56 19.14
C ALA A 28 -16.64 -1.75 18.91
N LYS A 29 -17.47 -1.66 19.92
CA LYS A 29 -18.72 -0.88 19.83
C LYS A 29 -18.46 0.61 20.00
N ASN A 30 -18.98 1.38 19.07
CA ASN A 30 -19.04 2.82 19.21
C ASN A 30 -20.02 3.20 20.34
N PRO A 31 -19.58 3.90 21.41
CA PRO A 31 -20.43 4.19 22.56
C PRO A 31 -21.60 5.13 22.23
N TYR A 32 -21.56 5.85 21.12
CA TYR A 32 -22.60 6.79 20.72
C TYR A 32 -23.66 6.14 19.81
N THR A 33 -23.25 5.24 18.91
CA THR A 33 -24.17 4.60 17.94
C THR A 33 -24.57 3.19 18.35
N GLY A 34 -23.83 2.56 19.27
CA GLY A 34 -24.00 1.17 19.68
C GLY A 34 -23.55 0.15 18.62
N MET A 35 -23.19 0.58 17.42
CA MET A 35 -22.75 -0.28 16.33
C MET A 35 -21.26 -0.59 16.43
N THR A 36 -20.86 -1.74 15.93
CA THR A 36 -19.45 -2.04 15.69
C THR A 36 -18.98 -1.39 14.39
N MET A 37 -17.65 -1.20 14.25
CA MET A 37 -17.11 -0.65 13.02
C MET A 37 -17.41 -1.55 11.81
N ALA A 38 -17.45 -2.87 11.98
CA ALA A 38 -17.79 -3.81 10.90
C ALA A 38 -19.25 -3.66 10.41
N GLU A 39 -20.16 -3.21 11.29
CA GLU A 39 -21.59 -3.01 10.99
C GLU A 39 -21.90 -1.59 10.51
N ASP A 40 -20.99 -0.63 10.79
CA ASP A 40 -21.25 0.79 10.52
C ASP A 40 -21.27 1.07 9.00
N PRO A 41 -22.37 1.53 8.44
CA PRO A 41 -22.46 1.86 7.02
C PRO A 41 -21.59 3.06 6.60
N ALA A 42 -21.09 3.85 7.55
CA ALA A 42 -20.13 4.92 7.28
C ALA A 42 -18.73 4.39 6.92
N LEU A 43 -18.40 3.13 7.27
CA LEU A 43 -17.19 2.48 6.81
C LEU A 43 -17.37 1.99 5.36
N TYR A 44 -16.92 2.77 4.38
CA TYR A 44 -17.06 2.40 2.98
C TYR A 44 -15.96 1.47 2.47
N ALA A 45 -14.74 1.61 2.98
CA ALA A 45 -13.60 0.79 2.56
C ALA A 45 -12.59 0.55 3.69
N LEU A 46 -11.87 -0.55 3.58
CA LEU A 46 -10.79 -0.95 4.50
C LEU A 46 -9.57 -1.40 3.70
N ASN A 47 -8.41 -0.86 4.03
CA ASN A 47 -7.14 -1.32 3.52
C ASN A 47 -6.56 -2.41 4.46
N LEU A 48 -6.15 -3.56 3.89
CA LEU A 48 -5.68 -4.71 4.67
C LEU A 48 -4.38 -4.40 5.41
N VAL A 49 -3.39 -3.88 4.69
CA VAL A 49 -2.10 -3.48 5.25
C VAL A 49 -1.59 -2.25 4.50
N ASN A 50 -1.44 -1.14 5.17
CA ASN A 50 -1.00 0.10 4.55
C ASN A 50 0.38 -0.03 3.90
N GLU A 51 0.46 0.32 2.60
CA GLU A 51 1.71 0.34 1.82
C GLU A 51 2.47 -0.98 1.89
N ASN A 52 1.80 -2.09 1.58
CA ASN A 52 2.35 -3.43 1.63
C ASN A 52 2.48 -4.06 0.24
N THR A 53 3.65 -4.62 -0.05
CA THR A 53 3.86 -5.58 -1.14
C THR A 53 5.18 -6.33 -0.95
N LEU A 54 5.13 -7.66 -1.01
CA LEU A 54 6.33 -8.51 -0.87
C LEU A 54 7.34 -8.27 -2.01
N ILE A 55 6.85 -7.94 -3.21
CA ILE A 55 7.70 -7.80 -4.39
C ILE A 55 8.66 -6.63 -4.23
N THR A 56 8.15 -5.47 -3.80
CA THR A 56 8.97 -4.25 -3.65
C THR A 56 9.73 -4.20 -2.33
N GLU A 57 9.20 -4.86 -1.31
CA GLU A 57 9.84 -4.95 0.00
C GLU A 57 10.88 -6.06 0.08
N TRP A 58 11.06 -6.87 -0.97
CA TRP A 58 12.01 -7.98 -0.96
C TRP A 58 13.43 -7.55 -0.59
N ASP A 59 13.91 -6.41 -1.09
CA ASP A 59 15.24 -5.90 -0.76
C ASP A 59 15.38 -5.57 0.73
N SER A 60 14.32 -5.11 1.36
CA SER A 60 14.26 -4.91 2.81
C SER A 60 14.18 -6.24 3.57
N VAL A 61 13.33 -7.15 3.09
CA VAL A 61 13.12 -8.49 3.68
C VAL A 61 14.40 -9.31 3.69
N ARG A 62 15.14 -9.32 2.58
CA ARG A 62 16.39 -10.11 2.46
C ARG A 62 17.50 -9.67 3.40
N THR A 63 17.42 -8.47 3.98
CA THR A 63 18.37 -8.01 5.01
C THR A 63 18.18 -8.74 6.35
N SER A 64 17.00 -9.30 6.59
CA SER A 64 16.76 -10.18 7.74
C SER A 64 17.04 -11.63 7.36
N ARG A 65 18.11 -12.21 7.93
CA ARG A 65 18.50 -13.59 7.66
C ARG A 65 17.36 -14.57 7.88
N ALA A 66 16.64 -14.46 9.00
CA ALA A 66 15.54 -15.38 9.34
C ALA A 66 14.40 -15.33 8.31
N ALA A 67 13.97 -14.14 7.90
CA ALA A 67 12.89 -14.02 6.93
C ALA A 67 13.33 -14.44 5.52
N ALA A 68 14.56 -14.11 5.12
CA ALA A 68 15.11 -14.57 3.86
C ALA A 68 15.21 -16.10 3.82
N GLU A 69 15.56 -16.76 4.91
CA GLU A 69 15.58 -18.22 5.01
C GLU A 69 14.19 -18.83 4.87
N ILE A 70 13.17 -18.25 5.53
CA ILE A 70 11.77 -18.71 5.41
C ILE A 70 11.31 -18.62 3.95
N ILE A 71 11.50 -17.47 3.31
CA ILE A 71 11.08 -17.26 1.92
C ILE A 71 11.83 -18.19 0.96
N ARG A 72 13.16 -18.30 1.10
CA ARG A 72 13.97 -19.21 0.26
C ARG A 72 13.57 -20.67 0.45
N LYS A 73 13.27 -21.09 1.66
CA LYS A 73 12.77 -22.45 1.92
C LYS A 73 11.44 -22.70 1.18
N ARG A 74 10.49 -21.78 1.32
CA ARG A 74 9.19 -21.88 0.63
C ARG A 74 9.33 -21.82 -0.89
N PHE A 75 10.26 -21.02 -1.41
CA PHE A 75 10.53 -20.98 -2.84
C PHE A 75 11.07 -22.32 -3.38
N ARG A 76 12.00 -22.95 -2.65
CA ARG A 76 12.46 -24.31 -3.01
C ARG A 76 11.33 -25.34 -2.97
N GLU A 77 10.36 -25.19 -2.08
CA GLU A 77 9.17 -26.04 -2.04
C GLU A 77 8.22 -25.74 -3.22
N TYR A 78 8.06 -24.47 -3.57
CA TYR A 78 7.30 -24.05 -4.76
C TYR A 78 7.87 -24.65 -6.05
N LEU A 79 9.17 -24.61 -6.24
CA LEU A 79 9.83 -25.20 -7.43
C LEU A 79 9.63 -26.72 -7.55
N LYS A 80 9.29 -27.42 -6.46
CA LYS A 80 9.00 -28.87 -6.47
C LYS A 80 7.54 -29.20 -6.79
N GLN A 81 6.67 -28.21 -6.89
CA GLN A 81 5.25 -28.46 -7.17
C GLN A 81 5.07 -28.99 -8.60
N PRO A 82 4.16 -29.95 -8.81
CA PRO A 82 3.84 -30.45 -10.15
C PRO A 82 3.43 -29.33 -11.10
N GLY A 83 4.00 -29.29 -12.28
CA GLY A 83 3.72 -28.28 -13.30
C GLY A 83 4.53 -26.99 -13.15
N THR A 84 5.30 -26.79 -12.07
CA THR A 84 6.19 -25.63 -11.97
C THR A 84 7.38 -25.83 -12.92
N PRO A 85 7.65 -24.86 -13.82
CA PRO A 85 8.83 -24.90 -14.68
C PRO A 85 10.11 -24.96 -13.84
N GLN A 86 11.10 -25.72 -14.31
CA GLN A 86 12.42 -25.67 -13.68
C GLN A 86 13.24 -24.53 -14.31
N PRO A 87 13.90 -23.70 -13.49
CA PRO A 87 14.76 -22.66 -14.04
C PRO A 87 15.99 -23.27 -14.72
N ASP A 88 16.30 -22.76 -15.89
CA ASP A 88 17.46 -23.15 -16.69
C ASP A 88 18.55 -22.05 -16.66
N ASP A 89 18.22 -20.88 -16.17
CA ASP A 89 19.15 -19.76 -15.94
C ASP A 89 18.67 -18.86 -14.79
N ASN A 90 19.52 -17.90 -14.39
CA ASN A 90 19.25 -16.94 -13.32
C ASN A 90 18.09 -15.98 -13.65
N VAL A 91 17.85 -15.67 -14.92
CA VAL A 91 16.78 -14.75 -15.33
C VAL A 91 15.43 -15.41 -15.12
N ARG A 92 15.34 -16.69 -15.52
CA ARG A 92 14.12 -17.49 -15.34
C ARG A 92 13.87 -17.79 -13.86
N GLU A 93 14.90 -18.09 -13.09
CA GLU A 93 14.80 -18.25 -11.63
C GLU A 93 14.26 -16.99 -10.97
N ASN A 94 14.74 -15.80 -11.35
CA ASN A 94 14.24 -14.52 -10.86
C ASN A 94 12.77 -14.30 -11.24
N GLY A 95 12.36 -14.64 -12.46
CA GLY A 95 10.96 -14.58 -12.92
C GLY A 95 10.06 -15.45 -12.05
N LEU A 96 10.41 -16.71 -11.87
CA LEU A 96 9.69 -17.67 -11.01
C LEU A 96 9.66 -17.23 -9.55
N PHE A 97 10.71 -16.58 -9.07
CA PHE A 97 10.73 -16.03 -7.72
C PHE A 97 9.73 -14.88 -7.54
N ILE A 98 9.60 -14.01 -8.53
CA ILE A 98 8.59 -12.93 -8.52
C ILE A 98 7.18 -13.52 -8.54
N GLU A 99 6.92 -14.52 -9.40
CA GLU A 99 5.65 -15.24 -9.45
C GLU A 99 5.31 -15.88 -8.10
N PHE A 100 6.29 -16.52 -7.47
CA PHE A 100 6.14 -17.09 -6.14
C PHE A 100 5.80 -16.02 -5.08
N LEU A 101 6.47 -14.87 -5.08
CA LEU A 101 6.15 -13.78 -4.17
C LEU A 101 4.72 -13.22 -4.41
N GLN A 102 4.29 -13.15 -5.67
CA GLN A 102 2.92 -12.80 -6.02
C GLN A 102 1.92 -13.81 -5.47
N GLN A 103 2.21 -15.11 -5.57
CA GLN A 103 1.35 -16.14 -5.02
C GLN A 103 1.25 -16.05 -3.50
N LEU A 104 2.37 -15.86 -2.79
CA LEU A 104 2.36 -15.66 -1.34
C LEU A 104 1.51 -14.46 -0.93
N GLN A 105 1.62 -13.36 -1.66
CA GLN A 105 0.81 -12.16 -1.41
C GLN A 105 -0.67 -12.43 -1.69
N ALA A 106 -0.98 -13.14 -2.78
CA ALA A 106 -2.35 -13.51 -3.15
C ALA A 106 -3.01 -14.39 -2.08
N ASP A 107 -2.30 -15.38 -1.58
CA ASP A 107 -2.79 -16.29 -0.55
C ASP A 107 -3.05 -15.55 0.77
N CYS A 108 -2.16 -14.63 1.14
CA CYS A 108 -2.33 -13.78 2.31
C CYS A 108 -3.58 -12.88 2.19
N ILE A 109 -3.72 -12.18 1.07
CA ILE A 109 -4.89 -11.32 0.79
C ILE A 109 -6.18 -12.15 0.84
N ALA A 110 -6.20 -13.31 0.19
CA ALA A 110 -7.37 -14.19 0.16
C ALA A 110 -7.78 -14.63 1.57
N GLU A 111 -6.82 -15.00 2.40
CA GLU A 111 -7.09 -15.41 3.80
C GLU A 111 -7.56 -14.23 4.67
N GLN A 112 -6.98 -13.06 4.52
CA GLN A 112 -7.42 -11.85 5.21
C GLN A 112 -8.86 -11.47 4.79
N MET A 113 -9.17 -11.49 3.50
CA MET A 113 -10.51 -11.21 2.99
C MET A 113 -11.52 -12.24 3.48
N ARG A 114 -11.15 -13.55 3.44
CA ARG A 114 -11.98 -14.63 3.97
C ARG A 114 -12.33 -14.40 5.45
N PHE A 115 -11.33 -14.07 6.26
CA PHE A 115 -11.51 -13.77 7.69
C PHE A 115 -12.46 -12.58 7.89
N LEU A 116 -12.22 -11.46 7.21
CA LEU A 116 -13.06 -10.26 7.33
C LEU A 116 -14.51 -10.51 6.88
N ARG A 117 -14.70 -11.21 5.76
CA ARG A 117 -16.04 -11.50 5.21
C ARG A 117 -16.79 -12.55 6.00
N ASN A 118 -16.13 -13.67 6.32
CA ASN A 118 -16.81 -14.84 6.88
C ASN A 118 -16.91 -14.81 8.41
N GLU A 119 -15.88 -14.28 9.08
CA GLU A 119 -15.86 -14.27 10.55
C GLU A 119 -16.37 -12.94 11.12
N LEU A 120 -15.92 -11.79 10.56
CA LEU A 120 -16.33 -10.48 11.07
C LEU A 120 -17.53 -9.88 10.33
N LYS A 121 -18.02 -10.54 9.27
CA LYS A 121 -19.18 -10.10 8.46
C LYS A 121 -19.02 -8.68 7.88
N LEU A 122 -17.78 -8.24 7.65
CA LEU A 122 -17.48 -6.92 7.11
C LEU A 122 -18.14 -6.73 5.75
N LYS A 123 -18.89 -5.63 5.58
CA LYS A 123 -19.57 -5.26 4.32
C LYS A 123 -18.79 -4.23 3.49
N ALA A 124 -17.94 -3.44 4.15
CA ALA A 124 -17.13 -2.41 3.48
C ALA A 124 -16.25 -2.99 2.36
N LEU A 125 -15.92 -2.19 1.36
CA LEU A 125 -15.00 -2.59 0.30
C LEU A 125 -13.61 -2.89 0.89
N ILE A 126 -12.90 -3.83 0.30
CA ILE A 126 -11.55 -4.21 0.74
C ILE A 126 -10.54 -3.86 -0.34
N THR A 127 -9.47 -3.18 0.06
CA THR A 127 -8.31 -2.86 -0.77
C THR A 127 -7.00 -3.28 -0.10
N ASP A 128 -5.92 -3.30 -0.87
CA ASP A 128 -4.53 -3.51 -0.44
C ASP A 128 -3.57 -2.98 -1.52
N LEU A 129 -2.27 -3.08 -1.32
CA LEU A 129 -1.25 -2.76 -2.32
C LEU A 129 -1.27 -1.29 -2.79
N ASN A 130 -1.57 -0.38 -1.88
CA ASN A 130 -1.85 1.02 -2.18
C ASN A 130 -0.61 1.95 -2.28
N HIS A 131 0.56 1.43 -2.57
CA HIS A 131 1.79 2.24 -2.60
C HIS A 131 2.62 2.06 -3.88
N GLN A 132 2.31 1.09 -4.72
CA GLN A 132 3.16 0.72 -5.84
C GLN A 132 2.45 0.86 -7.19
N HIS A 133 3.20 1.25 -8.21
CA HIS A 133 2.66 1.56 -9.53
C HIS A 133 2.99 0.49 -10.59
N GLN A 134 3.59 -0.64 -10.17
CA GLN A 134 3.98 -1.69 -11.12
C GLN A 134 2.77 -2.40 -11.71
N PHE A 135 2.81 -2.63 -13.02
CA PHE A 135 1.81 -3.40 -13.74
C PHE A 135 1.69 -4.85 -13.26
N THR A 136 2.76 -5.41 -12.72
CA THR A 136 2.77 -6.76 -12.16
C THR A 136 1.78 -6.95 -11.02
N LEU A 137 1.34 -5.87 -10.37
CA LEU A 137 0.33 -5.90 -9.31
C LEU A 137 -1.11 -5.91 -9.81
N ALA A 138 -1.37 -5.70 -11.11
CA ALA A 138 -2.71 -5.62 -11.66
C ALA A 138 -3.51 -6.91 -11.40
N GLY A 139 -2.87 -8.09 -11.55
CA GLY A 139 -3.49 -9.38 -11.27
C GLY A 139 -3.90 -9.57 -9.80
N LEU A 140 -3.13 -9.03 -8.86
CA LEU A 140 -3.48 -9.04 -7.44
C LEU A 140 -4.61 -8.05 -7.14
N ARG A 141 -4.49 -6.81 -7.63
CA ARG A 141 -5.49 -5.76 -7.46
C ARG A 141 -6.84 -6.12 -8.07
N SER A 142 -6.87 -6.90 -9.14
CA SER A 142 -8.12 -7.36 -9.75
C SER A 142 -8.97 -8.25 -8.82
N LYS A 143 -8.36 -8.86 -7.80
CA LYS A 143 -9.04 -9.70 -6.81
C LYS A 143 -9.63 -8.88 -5.64
N LEU A 144 -9.26 -7.62 -5.50
CA LEU A 144 -9.75 -6.70 -4.48
C LEU A 144 -11.06 -6.01 -4.92
N ASP A 145 -11.82 -5.45 -3.98
CA ASP A 145 -13.08 -4.79 -4.30
C ASP A 145 -12.88 -3.41 -4.95
N LEU A 146 -11.82 -2.71 -4.56
CA LEU A 146 -11.42 -1.43 -5.14
C LEU A 146 -9.90 -1.36 -5.32
N VAL A 147 -9.44 -0.48 -6.18
CA VAL A 147 -8.03 -0.15 -6.33
C VAL A 147 -7.76 1.17 -5.61
N ASP A 148 -6.77 1.17 -4.75
CA ASP A 148 -6.29 2.36 -4.06
C ASP A 148 -4.81 2.58 -4.33
N ASN A 149 -4.36 3.84 -4.26
CA ASN A 149 -2.95 4.15 -4.42
C ASN A 149 -2.53 5.40 -3.65
N HIS A 150 -1.22 5.52 -3.42
CA HIS A 150 -0.58 6.68 -2.80
C HIS A 150 0.42 7.29 -3.75
N GLN A 151 0.52 8.61 -3.76
CA GLN A 151 1.55 9.30 -4.54
C GLN A 151 1.87 10.69 -3.99
N TYR A 152 3.14 10.91 -3.78
CA TYR A 152 3.68 12.20 -3.37
C TYR A 152 4.57 12.79 -4.45
N TRP A 153 4.59 14.13 -4.53
CA TRP A 153 5.55 14.83 -5.36
C TRP A 153 6.64 15.42 -4.50
N ASP A 154 7.88 15.31 -5.01
CA ASP A 154 9.09 15.83 -4.38
C ASP A 154 9.29 15.35 -2.94
N HIS A 155 9.01 14.03 -2.72
CA HIS A 155 9.24 13.42 -1.42
C HIS A 155 10.67 13.68 -0.95
N PRO A 156 10.88 14.18 0.29
CA PRO A 156 12.20 14.48 0.78
C PRO A 156 13.09 13.24 0.88
N SER A 157 14.36 13.41 0.56
CA SER A 157 15.42 12.44 0.82
C SER A 157 16.17 12.80 2.10
N PHE A 158 16.55 11.81 2.87
CA PHE A 158 17.17 11.98 4.18
C PHE A 158 18.61 11.43 4.14
N PRO A 159 19.64 12.30 4.03
CA PRO A 159 21.02 11.84 3.86
C PRO A 159 21.59 11.14 5.11
N MET A 160 21.01 11.39 6.30
CA MET A 160 21.45 10.79 7.55
C MET A 160 20.42 9.84 8.14
N LYS A 161 19.40 10.34 8.83
CA LYS A 161 18.37 9.54 9.48
C LYS A 161 17.00 9.89 8.91
N ARG A 162 16.28 8.89 8.42
CA ARG A 162 14.92 9.06 7.87
C ARG A 162 14.02 9.81 8.85
N TRP A 163 13.26 10.77 8.33
CA TRP A 163 12.34 11.65 9.07
C TRP A 163 13.01 12.62 10.06
N ASN A 164 14.34 12.84 9.93
CA ASN A 164 15.09 13.81 10.71
C ASN A 164 15.84 14.80 9.80
N TYR A 165 16.17 15.97 10.33
CA TYR A 165 17.06 16.90 9.65
C TYR A 165 18.50 16.36 9.60
N PRO A 166 19.27 16.69 8.56
CA PRO A 166 18.87 17.42 7.36
C PRO A 166 18.08 16.54 6.38
N PHE A 167 17.27 17.19 5.52
CA PHE A 167 16.64 16.55 4.39
C PHE A 167 16.82 17.39 3.12
N CYS A 168 16.71 16.76 1.95
CA CYS A 168 16.83 17.39 0.63
C CYS A 168 15.56 17.14 -0.19
N PHE A 169 15.22 18.08 -1.05
CA PHE A 169 14.15 17.98 -2.02
C PHE A 169 14.55 18.75 -3.29
N ARG A 170 13.91 18.45 -4.42
CA ARG A 170 14.32 19.00 -5.73
C ARG A 170 13.79 20.42 -5.98
N ASN A 171 12.68 20.77 -5.35
CA ASN A 171 11.96 22.01 -5.57
C ASN A 171 11.57 22.25 -7.04
N GLN A 172 11.01 21.25 -7.67
CA GLN A 172 10.59 21.27 -9.07
C GLN A 172 9.07 21.28 -9.21
N SER A 173 8.58 21.87 -10.30
CA SER A 173 7.18 21.77 -10.74
C SER A 173 6.89 20.35 -11.24
N ALA A 174 5.78 19.75 -10.79
CA ALA A 174 5.32 18.47 -11.32
C ALA A 174 4.76 18.64 -12.74
N ILE A 175 4.13 19.79 -13.03
CA ILE A 175 3.56 20.10 -14.35
C ILE A 175 4.68 20.15 -15.38
N SER A 176 5.80 20.79 -15.08
CA SER A 176 6.95 20.86 -15.99
C SER A 176 7.60 19.50 -16.28
N LEU A 177 7.28 18.49 -15.50
CA LEU A 177 7.71 17.11 -15.67
C LEU A 177 6.52 16.20 -16.05
N GLU A 178 5.65 16.68 -16.90
CA GLU A 178 4.52 15.95 -17.50
C GLU A 178 3.50 15.49 -16.46
N ALA A 179 3.26 16.28 -15.42
CA ALA A 179 2.39 15.92 -14.29
C ALA A 179 2.73 14.55 -13.70
N ALA A 180 4.01 14.27 -13.50
CA ALA A 180 4.55 12.94 -13.17
C ALA A 180 3.82 12.26 -12.01
N SER A 181 3.37 13.03 -11.02
CA SER A 181 2.73 12.47 -9.82
C SER A 181 1.38 11.80 -10.14
N PRO A 182 0.31 12.47 -10.61
CA PRO A 182 -0.94 11.79 -10.92
C PRO A 182 -0.82 10.87 -12.15
N ARG A 183 0.01 11.22 -13.13
CA ARG A 183 0.22 10.42 -14.33
C ARG A 183 0.71 9.00 -14.02
N LEU A 184 1.55 8.82 -13.02
CA LEU A 184 2.04 7.50 -12.60
C LEU A 184 0.93 6.61 -12.02
N LEU A 185 -0.16 7.19 -11.54
CA LEU A 185 -1.29 6.44 -10.99
C LEU A 185 -2.25 5.92 -12.06
N MET A 186 -2.41 6.65 -13.17
CA MET A 186 -3.38 6.31 -14.23
C MET A 186 -3.32 4.84 -14.69
N PRO A 187 -2.14 4.26 -14.98
CA PRO A 187 -2.06 2.89 -15.47
C PRO A 187 -2.38 1.83 -14.40
N THR A 188 -2.56 2.22 -13.14
CA THR A 188 -2.92 1.28 -12.07
C THR A 188 -4.42 1.08 -11.91
N ARG A 189 -5.23 1.91 -12.58
CA ARG A 189 -6.68 1.76 -12.62
C ARG A 189 -7.10 0.47 -13.33
N ILE A 190 -8.10 -0.20 -12.78
CA ILE A 190 -8.72 -1.39 -13.38
C ILE A 190 -10.16 -1.04 -13.73
N PHE A 191 -10.52 -1.14 -15.01
CA PHE A 191 -11.89 -0.87 -15.46
C PHE A 191 -12.91 -1.77 -14.75
N GLY A 192 -14.04 -1.16 -14.37
CA GLY A 192 -15.10 -1.84 -13.62
C GLY A 192 -14.84 -1.96 -12.11
N LYS A 193 -13.75 -1.36 -11.60
CA LYS A 193 -13.49 -1.24 -10.16
C LYS A 193 -13.39 0.23 -9.75
N PRO A 194 -13.91 0.59 -8.56
CA PRO A 194 -13.65 1.90 -7.98
C PRO A 194 -12.15 2.14 -7.85
N PHE A 195 -11.73 3.39 -8.05
CA PHE A 195 -10.35 3.82 -7.92
C PHE A 195 -10.23 5.02 -6.99
N THR A 196 -9.41 4.90 -5.96
CA THR A 196 -9.14 5.98 -5.00
C THR A 196 -7.66 6.30 -4.92
N VAL A 197 -7.36 7.52 -4.49
CA VAL A 197 -6.02 7.92 -4.06
C VAL A 197 -6.14 8.40 -2.62
N THR A 198 -5.81 7.53 -1.67
CA THR A 198 -6.05 7.79 -0.25
C THR A 198 -4.92 8.53 0.44
N GLU A 199 -3.77 8.64 -0.21
CA GLU A 199 -2.70 9.54 0.22
C GLU A 199 -2.06 10.22 -0.98
N PHE A 200 -2.12 11.54 -1.02
CA PHE A 200 -1.36 12.35 -1.97
C PHE A 200 -1.04 13.71 -1.41
N ASN A 201 0.10 14.25 -1.77
CA ASN A 201 0.45 15.65 -1.49
C ASN A 201 1.71 16.04 -2.28
N PHE A 202 1.96 17.35 -2.33
CA PHE A 202 3.25 17.91 -2.70
C PHE A 202 3.96 18.33 -1.42
N CYS A 203 5.14 17.74 -1.18
CA CYS A 203 5.81 17.89 0.11
C CYS A 203 6.31 19.31 0.36
N VAL A 204 6.18 19.76 1.60
CA VAL A 204 6.77 21.02 2.08
C VAL A 204 8.29 20.83 2.16
N PRO A 205 9.10 21.83 1.75
CA PRO A 205 8.75 23.22 1.40
C PRO A 205 8.73 23.50 -0.12
N ASN A 206 8.40 22.53 -0.99
CA ASN A 206 8.32 22.74 -2.43
C ASN A 206 7.47 23.99 -2.75
N THR A 207 8.00 24.91 -3.56
CA THR A 207 7.33 26.16 -3.91
C THR A 207 6.15 25.99 -4.88
N TYR A 208 6.09 24.86 -5.58
CA TYR A 208 5.04 24.51 -6.54
C TYR A 208 3.87 23.72 -5.93
N ARG A 209 3.71 23.72 -4.62
CA ARG A 209 2.65 22.97 -3.92
C ARG A 209 1.24 23.31 -4.38
N VAL A 210 1.03 24.53 -4.87
CA VAL A 210 -0.26 24.97 -5.43
C VAL A 210 -0.70 24.15 -6.63
N GLU A 211 0.20 23.48 -7.32
CA GLU A 211 -0.10 22.59 -8.44
C GLU A 211 -0.85 21.32 -7.98
N CYS A 212 -0.64 20.90 -6.73
CA CYS A 212 -1.14 19.62 -6.22
C CYS A 212 -2.66 19.44 -6.39
N PRO A 213 -3.53 20.28 -5.82
CA PRO A 213 -4.97 20.07 -5.94
C PRO A 213 -5.46 20.21 -7.39
N THR A 214 -4.88 21.13 -8.17
CA THR A 214 -5.27 21.36 -9.55
C THR A 214 -4.95 20.17 -10.44
N VAL A 215 -3.72 19.65 -10.35
CA VAL A 215 -3.27 18.54 -11.19
C VAL A 215 -3.99 17.24 -10.80
N PHE A 216 -4.05 16.91 -9.50
CA PHE A 216 -4.77 15.72 -9.06
C PHE A 216 -6.26 15.79 -9.35
N GLY A 217 -6.91 16.93 -9.11
CA GLY A 217 -8.34 17.12 -9.41
C GLY A 217 -8.63 17.01 -10.90
N GLY A 218 -7.80 17.61 -11.75
CA GLY A 218 -7.94 17.52 -13.21
C GLY A 218 -7.79 16.07 -13.72
N TYR A 219 -6.78 15.34 -13.25
CA TYR A 219 -6.60 13.93 -13.61
C TYR A 219 -7.71 13.04 -13.06
N ALA A 220 -8.16 13.27 -11.84
CA ALA A 220 -9.27 12.52 -11.25
C ALA A 220 -10.56 12.68 -12.07
N ALA A 221 -10.89 13.91 -12.45
CA ALA A 221 -12.06 14.19 -13.29
C ALA A 221 -11.94 13.57 -14.68
N LEU A 222 -10.74 13.67 -15.31
CA LEU A 222 -10.49 13.09 -16.63
C LEU A 222 -10.54 11.56 -16.62
N GLN A 223 -10.05 10.93 -15.56
CA GLN A 223 -9.90 9.48 -15.44
C GLN A 223 -11.04 8.83 -14.68
N ASP A 224 -12.06 9.59 -14.25
CA ASP A 224 -13.20 9.08 -13.50
C ASP A 224 -12.75 8.33 -12.23
N TRP A 225 -11.92 8.98 -11.41
CA TRP A 225 -11.50 8.46 -10.11
C TRP A 225 -12.57 8.73 -9.07
N ASP A 226 -12.85 7.76 -8.21
CA ASP A 226 -13.96 7.82 -7.25
C ASP A 226 -13.63 8.63 -5.99
N GLY A 227 -12.36 8.77 -5.63
CA GLY A 227 -12.01 9.53 -4.44
C GLY A 227 -10.56 10.00 -4.38
N LEU A 228 -10.39 11.22 -3.84
CA LEU A 228 -9.08 11.81 -3.54
C LEU A 228 -9.03 12.23 -2.08
N TYR A 229 -8.06 11.72 -1.33
CA TYR A 229 -7.87 12.01 0.09
C TYR A 229 -6.48 12.58 0.34
N ARG A 230 -6.41 13.89 0.55
CA ARG A 230 -5.14 14.55 0.78
C ARG A 230 -4.54 14.17 2.13
N PHE A 231 -3.33 13.65 2.13
CA PHE A 231 -2.57 13.34 3.34
C PHE A 231 -1.35 14.26 3.47
N ALA A 232 -1.38 15.31 4.34
CA ALA A 232 -2.48 15.65 5.20
C ALA A 232 -2.62 17.17 5.29
N TRP A 233 -3.70 17.66 5.90
CA TRP A 233 -3.79 19.06 6.26
C TRP A 233 -2.71 19.42 7.30
N SER A 234 -2.54 18.57 8.32
CA SER A 234 -1.50 18.68 9.33
C SER A 234 -1.30 17.36 10.07
N HIS A 235 -0.06 17.07 10.45
CA HIS A 235 0.29 15.91 11.27
C HIS A 235 0.07 16.10 12.78
N GLY A 236 -0.72 17.07 13.17
CA GLY A 236 -1.11 17.35 14.56
C GLY A 236 -1.12 18.83 14.91
N LYS A 237 -1.70 19.18 16.07
CA LYS A 237 -1.82 20.56 16.53
C LYS A 237 -0.50 21.37 16.50
N PRO A 238 0.66 20.84 16.91
CA PRO A 238 1.93 21.55 16.76
C PRO A 238 2.34 21.80 15.30
N GLY A 239 1.97 20.92 14.36
CA GLY A 239 2.24 21.08 12.93
C GLY A 239 1.49 22.22 12.29
N MET A 240 0.34 22.62 12.82
CA MET A 240 -0.42 23.77 12.33
C MET A 240 0.23 25.12 12.67
N ARG A 241 1.16 25.16 13.61
CA ARG A 241 1.79 26.39 14.12
C ARG A 241 3.31 26.39 13.98
N ASN A 242 3.89 25.31 13.49
CA ASN A 242 5.35 25.17 13.48
C ASN A 242 5.83 24.63 12.13
N VAL A 243 6.48 25.51 11.37
CA VAL A 243 7.08 25.21 10.05
C VAL A 243 8.30 24.27 10.12
N ASN A 244 8.74 23.90 11.31
CA ASN A 244 9.93 23.05 11.51
C ASN A 244 9.62 21.54 11.43
N ARG A 245 8.41 21.12 11.05
CA ARG A 245 8.11 19.71 10.81
C ARG A 245 8.14 19.39 9.32
N VAL A 246 8.90 18.37 8.99
CA VAL A 246 8.94 17.77 7.67
C VAL A 246 7.55 17.17 7.39
N LEU A 247 6.93 17.48 6.27
CA LEU A 247 5.65 16.92 5.82
C LEU A 247 4.37 17.44 6.54
N SER A 248 4.23 18.73 6.66
CA SER A 248 2.91 19.32 6.96
C SER A 248 2.31 20.00 5.74
#